data_825937eec991ea39d07128bc31850c7f
#
_entry.id   825937eec991ea39d07128bc31850c7f
#
_cell.length_a   1.000
_cell.length_b   1.000
_cell.length_c   1.000
_cell.angle_alpha   90.00
_cell.angle_beta   90.00
_cell.angle_gamma   90.00
#
_symmetry.space_group_name_H-M   'P 1'
#
loop_
_entity.id
_entity.type
_entity.pdbx_description
1 polymer ?
#
loop_
_entity_poly.entity_id
_entity_poly.type
_entity_poly.pdbx_seq_one_letter_code
_entity_poly.pdbx_strand_id
1 'polypeptide(L)'
;KDGGAAGGFAEKAAAAAKTGVRLLVIGRPAEADGIGLSETVARLCARFSFGRVPHVCVVGIGPGSEAAQTGEVRAAIEHTDCLIGAARMLEVAARPGQLRVAAIAPDAIAAAIAAHPECSNFTVLMSGDTGFFSGTKKLLPLLPNCHVRVLPGLSSMSYLCARLGKRYEEAVPVSLHGREHDIAADVRAQETVFALVGGEGGMAKLCARLVDAGLGAVRVSVGERLSYPDEAITRGTAQELRSHTFDKLSAALIENDTPNEIVPPGLPDEAFLRNLEPGKLVPMTKSEVRSVCLSKLQLTPNAVCWDVGAGTGSVSIEMARLCADGTVYAIEKNERALALLEKNKEAFSASNMQIIPGPAPEACRALPAPTHAFLGGTSGSVRDILALLLEKNPHVRIVATAVTLESVSALSSCMADFEIAECVSVQVSKASPLGRYHLMQAQNPVYIFTLQNGGADA
;
A
#
# COMPACT_ATOMS: atom_id res chain seq x y z
N LYS A 1 -44.30 56.89 -22.85
CA LYS A 1 -43.26 56.27 -22.08
C LYS A 1 -43.08 54.86 -22.61
N ASP A 2 -41.93 54.58 -23.18
CA ASP A 2 -41.60 53.23 -23.64
C ASP A 2 -41.24 52.39 -22.42
N GLY A 3 -42.07 51.42 -22.08
CA GLY A 3 -41.86 50.50 -20.96
C GLY A 3 -41.14 49.18 -21.34
N GLY A 4 -40.67 49.08 -22.57
CA GLY A 4 -40.10 47.81 -23.10
C GLY A 4 -41.18 46.75 -23.34
N ALA A 5 -40.78 45.53 -23.61
CA ALA A 5 -41.67 44.41 -23.93
C ALA A 5 -42.72 44.13 -22.84
N ALA A 6 -42.42 44.37 -21.59
CA ALA A 6 -43.29 44.10 -20.44
C ALA A 6 -44.31 45.31 -20.19
N GLY A 7 -44.17 46.43 -20.86
CA GLY A 7 -44.98 47.63 -20.63
C GLY A 7 -46.24 47.77 -21.49
N GLY A 8 -46.59 46.82 -22.32
CA GLY A 8 -47.75 46.86 -23.23
C GLY A 8 -47.67 47.97 -24.27
N PHE A 9 -46.49 48.44 -24.66
CA PHE A 9 -46.28 49.51 -25.61
C PHE A 9 -46.81 49.13 -27.00
N ALA A 10 -46.53 47.90 -27.46
CA ALA A 10 -47.00 47.44 -28.77
C ALA A 10 -48.55 47.47 -28.89
N GLU A 11 -49.23 47.06 -27.82
CA GLU A 11 -50.70 47.05 -27.76
C GLU A 11 -51.29 48.50 -27.79
N LYS A 12 -50.65 49.40 -27.06
CA LYS A 12 -51.02 50.80 -27.02
C LYS A 12 -50.77 51.50 -28.37
N ALA A 13 -49.69 51.21 -29.04
CA ALA A 13 -49.33 51.66 -30.36
C ALA A 13 -50.35 51.17 -31.41
N ALA A 14 -50.71 49.89 -31.35
CA ALA A 14 -51.68 49.24 -32.21
C ALA A 14 -53.10 49.85 -32.00
N ALA A 15 -53.49 50.11 -30.75
CA ALA A 15 -54.78 50.77 -30.42
C ALA A 15 -54.83 52.22 -30.93
N ALA A 16 -53.77 53.00 -30.76
CA ALA A 16 -53.65 54.35 -31.26
C ALA A 16 -53.75 54.41 -32.80
N ALA A 17 -53.10 53.50 -33.49
CA ALA A 17 -53.19 53.36 -34.95
C ALA A 17 -54.59 53.02 -35.44
N LYS A 18 -55.30 52.12 -34.72
CA LYS A 18 -56.70 51.77 -35.05
C LYS A 18 -57.70 52.90 -34.84
N THR A 19 -57.50 53.79 -33.86
CA THR A 19 -58.39 54.80 -33.47
C THR A 19 -58.05 56.21 -34.06
N GLY A 20 -56.95 56.32 -34.81
CA GLY A 20 -56.48 57.58 -35.40
C GLY A 20 -55.97 58.59 -34.35
N VAL A 21 -55.81 58.19 -33.11
CA VAL A 21 -55.30 59.03 -32.02
C VAL A 21 -53.82 59.27 -32.17
N ARG A 22 -53.39 60.52 -32.06
CA ARG A 22 -51.97 60.88 -32.15
C ARG A 22 -51.22 60.37 -30.92
N LEU A 23 -50.26 59.42 -31.10
CA LEU A 23 -49.46 58.88 -30.05
C LEU A 23 -48.11 59.61 -29.95
N LEU A 24 -47.84 60.27 -28.83
CA LEU A 24 -46.55 60.86 -28.52
C LEU A 24 -45.72 59.83 -27.72
N VAL A 25 -44.65 59.36 -28.34
CA VAL A 25 -43.75 58.42 -27.70
C VAL A 25 -42.55 59.20 -27.16
N ILE A 26 -42.33 59.13 -25.83
CA ILE A 26 -41.14 59.68 -25.21
C ILE A 26 -40.20 58.49 -25.04
N GLY A 27 -39.11 58.41 -25.81
CA GLY A 27 -38.09 57.42 -25.75
C GLY A 27 -37.33 57.46 -24.41
N ARG A 28 -36.68 56.37 -24.04
CA ARG A 28 -35.75 56.40 -22.92
C ARG A 28 -34.55 57.26 -23.26
N PRO A 29 -34.03 58.06 -22.30
CA PRO A 29 -32.71 58.65 -22.46
C PRO A 29 -31.69 57.58 -22.82
N ALA A 30 -30.70 57.93 -23.62
CA ALA A 30 -29.55 57.02 -23.84
C ALA A 30 -28.94 56.77 -22.49
N GLU A 31 -29.13 55.53 -22.00
CA GLU A 31 -28.44 55.06 -20.78
C GLU A 31 -27.07 54.68 -21.21
N ALA A 32 -26.04 55.02 -20.42
CA ALA A 32 -24.71 54.48 -20.58
C ALA A 32 -24.76 52.96 -20.40
N ASP A 33 -23.90 52.24 -21.10
CA ASP A 33 -23.82 50.80 -20.98
C ASP A 33 -23.66 50.41 -19.50
N GLY A 34 -24.67 49.72 -18.99
CA GLY A 34 -24.68 49.25 -17.61
C GLY A 34 -23.69 48.11 -17.43
N ILE A 35 -23.16 47.98 -16.24
CA ILE A 35 -22.37 46.80 -15.88
C ILE A 35 -23.30 45.61 -15.62
N GLY A 36 -22.84 44.41 -15.99
CA GLY A 36 -23.59 43.17 -15.75
C GLY A 36 -23.84 42.90 -14.27
N LEU A 37 -24.82 42.04 -13.97
CA LEU A 37 -25.21 41.71 -12.58
C LEU A 37 -24.01 41.19 -11.76
N SER A 38 -23.20 40.29 -12.31
CA SER A 38 -22.03 39.74 -11.66
C SER A 38 -20.98 40.78 -11.31
N GLU A 39 -20.70 41.71 -12.23
CA GLU A 39 -19.78 42.83 -12.00
C GLU A 39 -20.33 43.82 -10.98
N THR A 40 -21.65 44.12 -11.02
CA THR A 40 -22.33 44.96 -10.02
C THR A 40 -22.18 44.37 -8.62
N VAL A 41 -22.43 43.07 -8.48
CA VAL A 41 -22.30 42.36 -7.20
C VAL A 41 -20.84 42.37 -6.71
N ALA A 42 -19.86 42.11 -7.59
CA ALA A 42 -18.46 42.18 -7.26
C ALA A 42 -18.02 43.54 -6.75
N ARG A 43 -18.43 44.62 -7.44
CA ARG A 43 -18.16 46.02 -7.03
C ARG A 43 -18.84 46.40 -5.71
N LEU A 44 -20.08 45.94 -5.47
CA LEU A 44 -20.78 46.15 -4.20
C LEU A 44 -20.09 45.40 -3.04
N CYS A 45 -19.72 44.14 -3.24
CA CYS A 45 -18.98 43.36 -2.24
C CYS A 45 -17.64 44.02 -1.91
N ALA A 46 -16.87 44.47 -2.90
CA ALA A 46 -15.61 45.16 -2.72
C ALA A 46 -15.78 46.50 -1.98
N ARG A 47 -16.82 47.28 -2.33
CA ARG A 47 -17.05 48.62 -1.77
C ARG A 47 -17.56 48.59 -0.33
N PHE A 48 -18.36 47.60 0.02
CA PHE A 48 -19.02 47.49 1.32
C PHE A 48 -18.45 46.39 2.20
N SER A 49 -17.37 45.76 1.78
CA SER A 49 -16.71 44.63 2.50
C SER A 49 -17.68 43.52 2.89
N PHE A 50 -18.74 43.31 2.09
CA PHE A 50 -19.61 42.17 2.24
C PHE A 50 -18.82 40.93 1.81
N GLY A 51 -18.39 40.11 2.78
CA GLY A 51 -17.81 38.81 2.49
C GLY A 51 -18.83 37.92 1.81
N ARG A 52 -18.71 37.76 0.49
CA ARG A 52 -19.48 36.75 -0.23
C ARG A 52 -18.88 35.40 0.12
N VAL A 53 -19.62 34.53 0.80
CA VAL A 53 -19.19 33.19 1.10
C VAL A 53 -19.35 32.31 -0.16
N PRO A 54 -18.26 31.83 -0.78
CA PRO A 54 -18.37 31.01 -1.98
C PRO A 54 -19.08 29.70 -1.69
N HIS A 55 -19.93 29.24 -2.60
CA HIS A 55 -20.47 27.90 -2.58
C HIS A 55 -19.54 27.00 -3.40
N VAL A 56 -18.90 26.01 -2.73
CA VAL A 56 -17.96 25.08 -3.35
C VAL A 56 -18.54 23.68 -3.32
N CYS A 57 -18.80 23.11 -4.49
CA CYS A 57 -19.23 21.75 -4.64
C CYS A 57 -18.04 20.88 -5.06
N VAL A 58 -17.56 19.98 -4.19
CA VAL A 58 -16.51 19.01 -4.51
C VAL A 58 -17.18 17.75 -5.01
N VAL A 59 -16.93 17.36 -6.25
CA VAL A 59 -17.68 16.29 -6.92
C VAL A 59 -16.78 15.18 -7.43
N GLY A 60 -17.17 13.92 -7.22
CA GLY A 60 -16.55 12.75 -7.84
C GLY A 60 -17.15 12.52 -9.24
N ILE A 61 -16.34 12.67 -10.30
CA ILE A 61 -16.83 12.55 -11.68
C ILE A 61 -16.81 11.12 -12.23
N GLY A 62 -16.52 10.14 -11.40
CA GLY A 62 -16.36 8.76 -11.86
C GLY A 62 -15.00 8.51 -12.53
N PRO A 63 -14.81 7.34 -13.13
CA PRO A 63 -13.51 6.93 -13.68
C PRO A 63 -13.11 7.68 -14.96
N GLY A 64 -14.03 8.31 -15.68
CA GLY A 64 -13.63 9.11 -16.84
C GLY A 64 -14.75 9.65 -17.75
N SER A 65 -15.81 8.88 -18.02
CA SER A 65 -16.88 9.31 -18.94
C SER A 65 -17.99 10.09 -18.24
N GLU A 66 -18.71 10.90 -19.01
CA GLU A 66 -19.91 11.59 -18.54
C GLU A 66 -21.04 10.62 -18.14
N ALA A 67 -21.12 9.47 -18.79
CA ALA A 67 -22.09 8.42 -18.47
C ALA A 67 -21.89 7.83 -17.06
N ALA A 68 -20.67 7.87 -16.53
CA ALA A 68 -20.34 7.41 -15.18
C ALA A 68 -20.61 8.45 -14.08
N GLN A 69 -21.05 9.65 -14.43
CA GLN A 69 -21.42 10.70 -13.48
C GLN A 69 -22.83 10.50 -12.93
N THR A 70 -23.01 10.75 -11.64
CA THR A 70 -24.35 10.78 -11.04
C THR A 70 -25.17 11.97 -11.53
N GLY A 71 -26.51 11.89 -11.42
CA GLY A 71 -27.39 13.01 -11.79
C GLY A 71 -27.09 14.29 -10.99
N GLU A 72 -26.81 14.17 -9.69
CA GLU A 72 -26.45 15.32 -8.84
C GLU A 72 -25.12 15.97 -9.25
N VAL A 73 -24.13 15.17 -9.63
CA VAL A 73 -22.83 15.67 -10.11
C VAL A 73 -23.01 16.44 -11.42
N ARG A 74 -23.80 15.90 -12.37
CA ARG A 74 -24.10 16.60 -13.62
C ARG A 74 -24.80 17.93 -13.36
N ALA A 75 -25.82 17.95 -12.50
CA ALA A 75 -26.51 19.18 -12.12
C ALA A 75 -25.57 20.21 -11.46
N ALA A 76 -24.67 19.77 -10.58
CA ALA A 76 -23.67 20.67 -9.97
C ALA A 76 -22.74 21.29 -11.02
N ILE A 77 -22.30 20.50 -12.01
CA ILE A 77 -21.46 20.97 -13.11
C ILE A 77 -22.23 21.98 -14.00
N GLU A 78 -23.49 21.71 -14.31
CA GLU A 78 -24.29 22.58 -15.15
C GLU A 78 -24.56 23.96 -14.52
N HIS A 79 -24.68 24.04 -13.20
CA HIS A 79 -25.03 25.26 -12.48
C HIS A 79 -23.81 25.99 -11.87
N THR A 80 -22.59 25.62 -12.24
CA THR A 80 -21.39 26.28 -11.73
C THR A 80 -20.95 27.49 -12.56
N ASP A 81 -20.43 28.52 -11.88
CA ASP A 81 -19.81 29.68 -12.54
C ASP A 81 -18.36 29.32 -12.94
N CYS A 82 -17.65 28.59 -12.07
CA CYS A 82 -16.25 28.20 -12.26
C CYS A 82 -16.06 26.72 -12.02
N LEU A 83 -15.48 26.01 -12.99
CA LEU A 83 -15.14 24.61 -12.94
C LEU A 83 -13.63 24.43 -12.74
N ILE A 84 -13.22 23.72 -11.67
CA ILE A 84 -11.82 23.53 -11.29
C ILE A 84 -11.49 22.04 -11.32
N GLY A 85 -10.36 21.66 -11.91
CA GLY A 85 -9.93 20.26 -11.96
C GLY A 85 -8.73 20.03 -12.87
N ALA A 86 -8.34 18.75 -13.05
CA ALA A 86 -7.31 18.39 -14.02
C ALA A 86 -7.80 18.68 -15.47
N ALA A 87 -6.90 19.08 -16.36
CA ALA A 87 -7.22 19.44 -17.74
C ALA A 87 -8.10 18.38 -18.43
N ARG A 88 -7.74 17.10 -18.34
CA ARG A 88 -8.52 15.98 -18.90
C ARG A 88 -9.96 15.89 -18.37
N MET A 89 -10.17 16.27 -17.11
CA MET A 89 -11.52 16.26 -16.50
C MET A 89 -12.34 17.45 -16.96
N LEU A 90 -11.71 18.61 -17.13
CA LEU A 90 -12.33 19.81 -17.67
C LEU A 90 -12.78 19.62 -19.12
N GLU A 91 -11.99 18.91 -19.94
CA GLU A 91 -12.35 18.56 -21.33
C GLU A 91 -13.64 17.75 -21.41
N VAL A 92 -13.85 16.82 -20.49
CA VAL A 92 -15.06 15.96 -20.47
C VAL A 92 -16.25 16.66 -19.83
N ALA A 93 -16.04 17.41 -18.76
CA ALA A 93 -17.13 17.90 -17.91
C ALA A 93 -17.61 19.33 -18.25
N ALA A 94 -16.74 20.19 -18.80
CA ALA A 94 -17.06 21.61 -18.95
C ALA A 94 -18.12 21.89 -20.02
N ARG A 95 -18.96 22.89 -19.76
CA ARG A 95 -20.00 23.38 -20.64
C ARG A 95 -19.60 24.75 -21.26
N PRO A 96 -20.18 25.14 -22.38
CA PRO A 96 -19.95 26.45 -22.96
C PRO A 96 -20.27 27.59 -21.98
N GLY A 97 -19.42 28.61 -21.93
CA GLY A 97 -19.62 29.79 -21.10
C GLY A 97 -19.13 29.66 -19.64
N GLN A 98 -18.68 28.48 -19.18
CA GLN A 98 -18.13 28.31 -17.85
C GLN A 98 -16.65 28.71 -17.79
N LEU A 99 -16.24 29.39 -16.69
CA LEU A 99 -14.84 29.61 -16.38
C LEU A 99 -14.18 28.25 -16.05
N ARG A 100 -13.00 27.99 -16.62
CA ARG A 100 -12.26 26.73 -16.43
C ARG A 100 -10.90 27.02 -15.85
N VAL A 101 -10.59 26.40 -14.70
CA VAL A 101 -9.30 26.55 -14.04
C VAL A 101 -8.64 25.18 -13.87
N ALA A 102 -7.50 25.00 -14.51
CA ALA A 102 -6.72 23.77 -14.38
C ALA A 102 -5.91 23.78 -13.08
N ALA A 103 -6.40 23.08 -12.05
CA ALA A 103 -5.73 22.91 -10.77
C ALA A 103 -6.01 21.52 -10.19
N ILE A 104 -4.97 20.90 -9.59
CA ILE A 104 -5.04 19.54 -9.04
C ILE A 104 -4.66 19.54 -7.55
N ALA A 105 -3.59 20.27 -7.19
CA ALA A 105 -3.13 20.35 -5.81
C ALA A 105 -4.14 21.10 -4.94
N PRO A 106 -4.43 20.65 -3.72
CA PRO A 106 -5.39 21.30 -2.82
C PRO A 106 -5.14 22.79 -2.62
N ASP A 107 -3.87 23.19 -2.44
CA ASP A 107 -3.49 24.60 -2.29
C ASP A 107 -3.76 25.42 -3.56
N ALA A 108 -3.48 24.83 -4.75
CA ALA A 108 -3.75 25.48 -6.03
C ALA A 108 -5.27 25.64 -6.27
N ILE A 109 -6.08 24.67 -5.84
CA ILE A 109 -7.56 24.74 -5.91
C ILE A 109 -8.07 25.85 -5.00
N ALA A 110 -7.60 25.90 -3.75
CA ALA A 110 -7.99 26.95 -2.80
C ALA A 110 -7.58 28.34 -3.30
N ALA A 111 -6.36 28.48 -3.86
CA ALA A 111 -5.89 29.72 -4.48
C ALA A 111 -6.74 30.12 -5.70
N ALA A 112 -7.15 29.16 -6.54
CA ALA A 112 -8.04 29.41 -7.68
C ALA A 112 -9.40 29.95 -7.25
N ILE A 113 -10.00 29.39 -6.20
CA ILE A 113 -11.28 29.90 -5.64
C ILE A 113 -11.11 31.33 -5.14
N ALA A 114 -10.02 31.62 -4.42
CA ALA A 114 -9.75 32.98 -3.92
C ALA A 114 -9.46 34.01 -5.04
N ALA A 115 -8.88 33.53 -6.15
CA ALA A 115 -8.53 34.40 -7.28
C ALA A 115 -9.75 34.84 -8.14
N HIS A 116 -10.93 34.23 -7.96
CA HIS A 116 -12.14 34.49 -8.75
C HIS A 116 -13.30 34.93 -7.86
N PRO A 117 -13.20 36.12 -7.22
CA PRO A 117 -14.26 36.65 -6.34
C PRO A 117 -15.56 37.02 -7.09
N GLU A 118 -15.52 37.12 -8.41
CA GLU A 118 -16.69 37.30 -9.27
C GLU A 118 -17.59 36.07 -9.34
N CYS A 119 -17.05 34.88 -9.09
CA CYS A 119 -17.80 33.62 -9.09
C CYS A 119 -18.44 33.37 -7.71
N SER A 120 -19.66 32.82 -7.72
CA SER A 120 -20.40 32.43 -6.51
C SER A 120 -20.37 30.93 -6.30
N ASN A 121 -20.45 30.19 -7.38
CA ASN A 121 -20.60 28.75 -7.38
C ASN A 121 -19.39 28.13 -8.06
N PHE A 122 -18.65 27.39 -7.30
CA PHE A 122 -17.49 26.64 -7.77
C PHE A 122 -17.78 25.14 -7.74
N THR A 123 -17.41 24.44 -8.79
CA THR A 123 -17.40 22.97 -8.78
C THR A 123 -15.99 22.46 -8.97
N VAL A 124 -15.51 21.70 -7.97
CA VAL A 124 -14.18 21.09 -7.97
C VAL A 124 -14.31 19.62 -8.36
N LEU A 125 -13.67 19.25 -9.45
CA LEU A 125 -13.72 17.92 -10.02
C LEU A 125 -12.66 17.01 -9.37
N MET A 126 -13.09 15.88 -8.81
CA MET A 126 -12.23 14.80 -8.34
C MET A 126 -12.39 13.57 -9.23
N SER A 127 -11.31 12.90 -9.57
CA SER A 127 -11.35 11.64 -10.33
C SER A 127 -11.93 10.52 -9.46
N GLY A 128 -12.80 9.70 -10.01
CA GLY A 128 -13.43 8.61 -9.27
C GLY A 128 -14.44 9.11 -8.24
N ASP A 129 -14.33 8.62 -7.03
CA ASP A 129 -15.16 8.99 -5.87
C ASP A 129 -14.41 9.94 -4.92
N THR A 130 -15.13 10.86 -4.32
CA THR A 130 -14.58 11.86 -3.39
C THR A 130 -14.05 11.26 -2.08
N GLY A 131 -14.52 10.09 -1.69
CA GLY A 131 -14.09 9.34 -0.50
C GLY A 131 -13.01 8.28 -0.77
N PHE A 132 -12.73 7.97 -2.04
CA PHE A 132 -11.84 6.87 -2.39
C PHE A 132 -10.48 7.37 -2.91
N PHE A 133 -9.47 7.39 -2.05
CA PHE A 133 -8.10 7.90 -2.32
C PHE A 133 -8.07 9.29 -2.99
N SER A 134 -9.05 10.12 -2.67
CA SER A 134 -9.23 11.45 -3.26
C SER A 134 -8.45 12.54 -2.52
N GLY A 135 -8.12 13.61 -3.24
CA GLY A 135 -7.59 14.86 -2.67
C GLY A 135 -8.56 15.62 -1.77
N THR A 136 -9.84 15.24 -1.73
CA THR A 136 -10.91 15.89 -0.95
C THR A 136 -10.52 16.08 0.52
N LYS A 137 -9.99 15.04 1.18
CA LYS A 137 -9.58 15.11 2.60
C LYS A 137 -8.57 16.23 2.89
N LYS A 138 -7.67 16.49 1.92
CA LYS A 138 -6.65 17.55 2.06
C LYS A 138 -7.19 18.92 1.66
N LEU A 139 -8.19 18.97 0.78
CA LEU A 139 -8.79 20.21 0.30
C LEU A 139 -9.74 20.85 1.33
N LEU A 140 -10.59 20.05 1.98
CA LEU A 140 -11.63 20.57 2.88
C LEU A 140 -11.10 21.53 3.97
N PRO A 141 -9.96 21.24 4.65
CA PRO A 141 -9.41 22.16 5.66
C PRO A 141 -8.94 23.51 5.10
N LEU A 142 -8.69 23.60 3.79
CA LEU A 142 -8.24 24.82 3.12
C LEU A 142 -9.41 25.74 2.69
N LEU A 143 -10.65 25.35 2.95
CA LEU A 143 -11.86 26.05 2.56
C LEU A 143 -12.71 26.50 3.77
N PRO A 144 -12.12 27.09 4.85
CA PRO A 144 -12.84 27.37 6.09
C PRO A 144 -13.92 28.47 5.91
N ASN A 145 -13.77 29.33 4.89
CA ASN A 145 -14.67 30.44 4.61
C ASN A 145 -15.59 30.17 3.40
N CYS A 146 -15.87 28.91 3.10
CA CYS A 146 -16.73 28.50 2.00
C CYS A 146 -17.90 27.65 2.51
N HIS A 147 -19.05 27.75 1.83
CA HIS A 147 -20.11 26.76 1.98
C HIS A 147 -19.77 25.54 1.12
N VAL A 148 -19.24 24.49 1.75
CA VAL A 148 -18.77 23.30 1.02
C VAL A 148 -19.82 22.21 1.03
N ARG A 149 -20.13 21.67 -0.16
CA ARG A 149 -20.90 20.44 -0.38
C ARG A 149 -20.01 19.41 -1.06
N VAL A 150 -20.08 18.15 -0.64
CA VAL A 150 -19.33 17.06 -1.25
C VAL A 150 -20.32 16.07 -1.86
N LEU A 151 -20.13 15.73 -3.13
CA LEU A 151 -20.94 14.74 -3.84
C LEU A 151 -20.08 13.53 -4.20
N PRO A 152 -20.57 12.31 -3.95
CA PRO A 152 -19.88 11.08 -4.30
C PRO A 152 -19.81 10.88 -5.82
N GLY A 153 -18.87 10.04 -6.25
CA GLY A 153 -18.76 9.55 -7.61
C GLY A 153 -18.63 8.05 -7.66
N LEU A 154 -18.62 7.48 -8.84
CA LEU A 154 -18.35 6.06 -9.04
C LEU A 154 -16.85 5.80 -8.91
N SER A 155 -16.42 4.98 -7.94
CA SER A 155 -15.00 4.66 -7.78
C SER A 155 -14.50 3.75 -8.91
N SER A 156 -13.20 3.81 -9.23
CA SER A 156 -12.58 2.87 -10.16
C SER A 156 -12.68 1.42 -9.68
N MET A 157 -12.69 1.20 -8.36
CA MET A 157 -12.88 -0.11 -7.75
C MET A 157 -14.26 -0.69 -8.04
N SER A 158 -15.33 0.06 -7.71
CA SER A 158 -16.70 -0.41 -7.97
C SER A 158 -16.96 -0.59 -9.47
N TYR A 159 -16.41 0.29 -10.31
CA TYR A 159 -16.55 0.18 -11.75
C TYR A 159 -15.83 -1.07 -12.30
N LEU A 160 -14.55 -1.28 -11.97
CA LEU A 160 -13.78 -2.43 -12.43
C LEU A 160 -14.40 -3.73 -11.94
N CYS A 161 -14.76 -3.83 -10.67
CA CYS A 161 -15.39 -5.03 -10.11
C CYS A 161 -16.72 -5.37 -10.81
N ALA A 162 -17.54 -4.36 -11.12
CA ALA A 162 -18.77 -4.55 -11.89
C ALA A 162 -18.48 -5.10 -13.31
N ARG A 163 -17.46 -4.54 -14.00
CA ARG A 163 -17.01 -5.03 -15.33
C ARG A 163 -16.47 -6.45 -15.29
N LEU A 164 -15.91 -6.87 -14.17
CA LEU A 164 -15.38 -8.21 -13.94
C LEU A 164 -16.46 -9.21 -13.45
N GLY A 165 -17.63 -8.73 -13.02
CA GLY A 165 -18.65 -9.55 -12.35
C GLY A 165 -18.20 -10.02 -10.96
N LYS A 166 -17.37 -9.22 -10.26
CA LYS A 166 -16.78 -9.54 -8.95
C LYS A 166 -17.39 -8.69 -7.86
N ARG A 167 -17.49 -9.26 -6.66
CA ARG A 167 -17.78 -8.50 -5.43
C ARG A 167 -16.51 -7.81 -4.94
N TYR A 168 -16.66 -6.77 -4.14
CA TYR A 168 -15.53 -6.00 -3.60
C TYR A 168 -15.66 -5.67 -2.12
N GLU A 169 -16.67 -6.22 -1.44
CA GLU A 169 -16.90 -5.97 -0.01
C GLU A 169 -15.70 -6.41 0.85
N GLU A 170 -15.02 -7.46 0.43
CA GLU A 170 -13.86 -8.03 1.14
C GLU A 170 -12.53 -7.63 0.50
N ALA A 171 -12.55 -6.86 -0.59
CA ALA A 171 -11.33 -6.44 -1.26
C ALA A 171 -10.64 -5.30 -0.51
N VAL A 172 -9.35 -5.47 -0.22
CA VAL A 172 -8.53 -4.44 0.43
C VAL A 172 -8.05 -3.43 -0.60
N PRO A 173 -8.45 -2.14 -0.49
CA PRO A 173 -8.01 -1.13 -1.42
C PRO A 173 -6.64 -0.57 -1.04
N VAL A 174 -5.72 -0.56 -2.00
CA VAL A 174 -4.36 -0.03 -1.87
C VAL A 174 -4.10 1.04 -2.93
N SER A 175 -3.42 2.11 -2.56
CA SER A 175 -2.97 3.13 -3.49
C SER A 175 -1.46 3.22 -3.52
N LEU A 176 -0.88 2.97 -4.69
CA LEU A 176 0.55 3.09 -4.95
C LEU A 176 0.94 4.46 -5.54
N HIS A 177 0.00 5.41 -5.60
CA HIS A 177 0.26 6.76 -6.06
C HIS A 177 1.11 7.55 -5.05
N GLY A 178 2.40 7.75 -5.37
CA GLY A 178 3.30 8.60 -4.60
C GLY A 178 3.59 8.11 -3.17
N ARG A 179 3.45 6.82 -2.90
CA ARG A 179 3.77 6.18 -1.63
C ARG A 179 4.52 4.88 -1.87
N GLU A 180 5.55 4.65 -1.07
CA GLU A 180 6.11 3.32 -0.91
C GLU A 180 5.16 2.51 -0.03
N HIS A 181 4.62 1.44 -0.58
CA HIS A 181 3.75 0.50 0.11
C HIS A 181 4.10 -0.91 -0.32
N ASP A 182 4.17 -1.83 0.63
CA ASP A 182 4.43 -3.24 0.33
C ASP A 182 3.13 -3.98 -0.02
N ILE A 183 2.75 -3.88 -1.29
CA ILE A 183 1.56 -4.56 -1.79
C ILE A 183 1.69 -6.09 -1.75
N ALA A 184 2.91 -6.64 -1.72
CA ALA A 184 3.08 -8.09 -1.66
C ALA A 184 2.61 -8.64 -0.31
N ALA A 185 2.80 -7.89 0.78
CA ALA A 185 2.26 -8.23 2.09
C ALA A 185 0.73 -8.28 2.09
N ASP A 186 0.06 -7.27 1.49
CA ASP A 186 -1.40 -7.27 1.39
C ASP A 186 -1.91 -8.44 0.56
N VAL A 187 -1.28 -8.73 -0.59
CA VAL A 187 -1.69 -9.84 -1.47
C VAL A 187 -1.46 -11.20 -0.80
N ARG A 188 -0.41 -11.35 0.05
CA ARG A 188 -0.25 -12.58 0.85
C ARG A 188 -1.35 -12.75 1.88
N ALA A 189 -1.77 -11.65 2.50
CA ALA A 189 -2.71 -11.67 3.62
C ALA A 189 -4.18 -11.77 3.19
N GLN A 190 -4.52 -11.37 1.95
CA GLN A 190 -5.90 -11.16 1.52
C GLN A 190 -6.24 -11.97 0.26
N GLU A 191 -7.48 -12.45 0.19
CA GLU A 191 -8.00 -13.11 -1.03
C GLU A 191 -8.11 -12.15 -2.21
N THR A 192 -8.42 -10.88 -1.94
CA THR A 192 -8.64 -9.89 -2.97
C THR A 192 -8.06 -8.54 -2.56
N VAL A 193 -7.21 -7.99 -3.42
CA VAL A 193 -6.61 -6.65 -3.25
C VAL A 193 -6.94 -5.81 -4.49
N PHE A 194 -7.47 -4.61 -4.27
CA PHE A 194 -7.65 -3.64 -5.34
C PHE A 194 -6.52 -2.60 -5.28
N ALA A 195 -5.79 -2.43 -6.38
CA ALA A 195 -4.65 -1.54 -6.49
C ALA A 195 -4.91 -0.37 -7.45
N LEU A 196 -4.78 0.86 -6.93
CA LEU A 196 -4.63 2.04 -7.76
C LEU A 196 -3.16 2.24 -8.09
N VAL A 197 -2.82 2.17 -9.36
CA VAL A 197 -1.44 2.28 -9.84
C VAL A 197 -1.32 3.51 -10.73
N GLY A 198 -0.34 4.34 -10.47
CA GLY A 198 -0.07 5.54 -11.26
C GLY A 198 1.33 5.57 -11.83
N GLY A 199 1.48 6.39 -12.88
CA GLY A 199 2.76 6.62 -13.51
C GLY A 199 3.09 5.62 -14.61
N GLU A 200 4.12 5.98 -15.38
CA GLU A 200 4.58 5.22 -16.54
C GLU A 200 5.17 3.86 -16.10
N GLY A 201 4.68 2.78 -16.68
CA GLY A 201 5.10 1.42 -16.35
C GLY A 201 4.73 0.95 -14.94
N GLY A 202 3.89 1.68 -14.21
CA GLY A 202 3.54 1.37 -12.82
C GLY A 202 2.91 -0.02 -12.65
N MET A 203 2.03 -0.42 -13.56
CA MET A 203 1.36 -1.73 -13.51
C MET A 203 2.32 -2.89 -13.77
N ALA A 204 3.22 -2.78 -14.76
CA ALA A 204 4.25 -3.79 -15.01
C ALA A 204 5.20 -3.93 -13.81
N LYS A 205 5.59 -2.82 -13.19
CA LYS A 205 6.40 -2.81 -11.97
C LYS A 205 5.69 -3.48 -10.78
N LEU A 206 4.38 -3.27 -10.65
CA LEU A 206 3.57 -3.96 -9.64
C LEU A 206 3.61 -5.48 -9.86
N CYS A 207 3.36 -5.95 -11.08
CA CYS A 207 3.43 -7.37 -11.40
C CYS A 207 4.84 -7.94 -11.17
N ALA A 208 5.90 -7.22 -11.54
CA ALA A 208 7.28 -7.64 -11.28
C ALA A 208 7.54 -7.77 -9.76
N ARG A 209 7.13 -6.80 -8.94
CA ARG A 209 7.25 -6.90 -7.47
C ARG A 209 6.52 -8.10 -6.89
N LEU A 210 5.34 -8.44 -7.39
CA LEU A 210 4.61 -9.64 -6.97
C LEU A 210 5.39 -10.91 -7.34
N VAL A 211 5.96 -10.97 -8.54
CA VAL A 211 6.81 -12.09 -8.98
C VAL A 211 8.05 -12.23 -8.09
N ASP A 212 8.76 -11.13 -7.85
CA ASP A 212 9.95 -11.11 -7.00
C ASP A 212 9.65 -11.54 -5.55
N ALA A 213 8.42 -11.28 -5.10
CA ALA A 213 7.92 -11.73 -3.80
C ALA A 213 7.38 -13.18 -3.78
N GLY A 214 7.53 -13.95 -4.86
CA GLY A 214 7.04 -15.32 -4.96
C GLY A 214 5.55 -15.46 -5.26
N LEU A 215 4.86 -14.35 -5.58
CA LEU A 215 3.43 -14.29 -5.89
C LEU A 215 3.15 -14.26 -7.40
N GLY A 216 4.00 -14.85 -8.22
CA GLY A 216 3.88 -14.83 -9.67
C GLY A 216 2.63 -15.51 -10.22
N ALA A 217 2.03 -16.43 -9.48
CA ALA A 217 0.84 -17.19 -9.88
C ALA A 217 -0.49 -16.48 -9.55
N VAL A 218 -0.50 -15.40 -8.76
CA VAL A 218 -1.74 -14.68 -8.43
C VAL A 218 -2.39 -14.13 -9.69
N ARG A 219 -3.72 -14.17 -9.73
CA ARG A 219 -4.49 -13.63 -10.87
C ARG A 219 -4.59 -12.11 -10.75
N VAL A 220 -4.33 -11.42 -11.86
CA VAL A 220 -4.40 -9.97 -11.95
C VAL A 220 -5.32 -9.59 -13.09
N SER A 221 -6.35 -8.80 -12.79
CA SER A 221 -7.24 -8.20 -13.76
C SER A 221 -6.97 -6.69 -13.82
N VAL A 222 -6.41 -6.22 -14.93
CA VAL A 222 -6.04 -4.81 -15.12
C VAL A 222 -7.11 -4.12 -15.95
N GLY A 223 -7.69 -3.04 -15.41
CA GLY A 223 -8.56 -2.14 -16.14
C GLY A 223 -7.82 -0.86 -16.52
N GLU A 224 -7.77 -0.57 -17.82
CA GLU A 224 -7.11 0.59 -18.40
C GLU A 224 -8.16 1.56 -18.92
N ARG A 225 -7.97 2.87 -18.68
CA ARG A 225 -8.85 3.94 -19.15
C ARG A 225 -10.33 3.63 -18.92
N LEU A 226 -10.65 3.17 -17.71
CA LEU A 226 -11.99 2.73 -17.31
C LEU A 226 -13.03 3.78 -17.65
N SER A 227 -14.14 3.38 -18.25
CA SER A 227 -15.26 4.15 -18.77
C SER A 227 -14.96 5.07 -19.98
N TYR A 228 -13.73 5.19 -20.43
CA TYR A 228 -13.41 5.88 -21.67
C TYR A 228 -13.78 5.01 -22.89
N PRO A 229 -13.90 5.61 -24.10
CA PRO A 229 -14.24 4.85 -25.32
C PRO A 229 -13.21 3.75 -25.68
N ASP A 230 -11.98 3.91 -25.25
CA ASP A 230 -10.85 3.01 -25.43
C ASP A 230 -10.54 2.20 -24.16
N GLU A 231 -11.56 1.95 -23.32
CA GLU A 231 -11.45 1.06 -22.15
C GLU A 231 -10.95 -0.34 -22.57
N ALA A 232 -9.95 -0.83 -21.85
CA ALA A 232 -9.47 -2.19 -22.02
C ALA A 232 -9.38 -2.92 -20.67
N ILE A 233 -9.65 -4.23 -20.69
CA ILE A 233 -9.49 -5.10 -19.53
C ILE A 233 -8.62 -6.28 -19.92
N THR A 234 -7.43 -6.35 -19.32
CA THR A 234 -6.45 -7.42 -19.52
C THR A 234 -6.42 -8.32 -18.29
N ARG A 235 -6.42 -9.64 -18.49
CA ARG A 235 -6.38 -10.65 -17.42
C ARG A 235 -5.22 -11.60 -17.63
N GLY A 236 -4.56 -11.98 -16.54
CA GLY A 236 -3.45 -12.94 -16.54
C GLY A 236 -2.91 -13.15 -15.14
N THR A 237 -1.85 -13.91 -15.03
CA THR A 237 -1.06 -14.01 -13.79
C THR A 237 -0.08 -12.84 -13.68
N ALA A 238 0.39 -12.55 -12.47
CA ALA A 238 1.43 -11.53 -12.29
C ALA A 238 2.69 -11.85 -13.13
N GLN A 239 3.03 -13.14 -13.26
CA GLN A 239 4.15 -13.62 -14.07
C GLN A 239 3.97 -13.31 -15.57
N GLU A 240 2.77 -13.50 -16.12
CA GLU A 240 2.47 -13.22 -17.53
C GLU A 240 2.45 -11.73 -17.81
N LEU A 241 1.93 -10.93 -16.88
CA LEU A 241 1.70 -9.50 -17.07
C LEU A 241 2.89 -8.60 -16.72
N ARG A 242 3.96 -9.12 -16.10
CA ARG A 242 5.11 -8.33 -15.64
C ARG A 242 5.87 -7.58 -16.75
N SER A 243 5.78 -8.05 -17.99
CA SER A 243 6.42 -7.44 -19.17
C SER A 243 5.44 -6.78 -20.12
N HIS A 244 4.15 -6.73 -19.75
CA HIS A 244 3.11 -6.10 -20.55
C HIS A 244 3.16 -4.57 -20.43
N THR A 245 2.81 -3.87 -21.51
CA THR A 245 2.72 -2.39 -21.50
C THR A 245 1.28 -1.99 -21.20
N PHE A 246 1.09 -1.14 -20.19
CA PHE A 246 -0.23 -0.66 -19.76
C PHE A 246 -0.30 0.86 -19.82
N ASP A 247 -1.52 1.39 -20.01
CA ASP A 247 -1.79 2.82 -19.87
C ASP A 247 -1.53 3.28 -18.44
N LYS A 248 -1.09 4.53 -18.28
CA LYS A 248 -0.85 5.16 -16.97
C LYS A 248 -2.11 5.33 -16.12
N LEU A 249 -3.30 5.33 -16.76
CA LEU A 249 -4.60 5.36 -16.09
C LEU A 249 -5.11 3.92 -15.92
N SER A 250 -4.46 3.14 -15.08
CA SER A 250 -4.83 1.76 -14.81
C SER A 250 -5.08 1.49 -13.34
N ALA A 251 -5.96 0.51 -13.10
CA ALA A 251 -6.24 -0.08 -11.79
C ALA A 251 -6.25 -1.59 -11.92
N ALA A 252 -5.92 -2.30 -10.86
CA ALA A 252 -5.92 -3.76 -10.86
C ALA A 252 -6.78 -4.34 -9.74
N LEU A 253 -7.44 -5.46 -10.04
CA LEU A 253 -7.95 -6.40 -9.05
C LEU A 253 -7.02 -7.61 -9.02
N ILE A 254 -6.45 -7.90 -7.87
CA ILE A 254 -5.50 -8.99 -7.64
C ILE A 254 -6.21 -10.03 -6.77
N GLU A 255 -6.25 -11.27 -7.23
CA GLU A 255 -6.91 -12.37 -6.53
C GLU A 255 -5.88 -13.44 -6.17
N ASN A 256 -5.79 -13.75 -4.88
CA ASN A 256 -4.92 -14.78 -4.31
C ASN A 256 -5.81 -15.92 -3.79
N ASP A 257 -5.69 -17.11 -4.37
CA ASP A 257 -6.49 -18.28 -3.98
C ASP A 257 -6.02 -18.93 -2.68
N THR A 258 -4.83 -18.57 -2.20
CA THR A 258 -4.19 -19.13 -0.99
C THR A 258 -3.70 -18.03 -0.04
N PRO A 259 -4.58 -17.12 0.39
CA PRO A 259 -4.20 -16.07 1.31
C PRO A 259 -3.84 -16.68 2.68
N ASN A 260 -2.89 -16.06 3.36
CA ASN A 260 -2.45 -16.48 4.69
C ASN A 260 -2.10 -17.98 4.75
N GLU A 261 -1.53 -18.52 3.67
CA GLU A 261 -1.04 -19.90 3.70
C GLU A 261 -0.14 -20.07 4.93
N ILE A 262 -0.63 -20.86 5.89
CA ILE A 262 0.14 -21.17 7.09
C ILE A 262 1.36 -21.96 6.64
N VAL A 263 2.52 -21.33 6.69
CA VAL A 263 3.80 -21.99 6.42
C VAL A 263 4.24 -22.70 7.70
N PRO A 264 3.97 -24.00 7.86
CA PRO A 264 4.40 -24.67 9.07
C PRO A 264 5.93 -24.72 9.10
N PRO A 265 6.56 -24.56 10.27
CA PRO A 265 7.97 -24.86 10.45
C PRO A 265 8.20 -26.37 10.34
N GLY A 266 9.42 -26.75 10.00
CA GLY A 266 9.84 -28.17 9.98
C GLY A 266 9.99 -28.74 8.58
N LEU A 267 10.56 -27.96 7.66
CA LEU A 267 11.03 -28.48 6.38
C LEU A 267 11.89 -29.73 6.59
N PRO A 268 11.76 -30.80 5.78
CA PRO A 268 12.58 -31.99 5.91
C PRO A 268 14.06 -31.67 5.70
N ASP A 269 14.92 -32.37 6.41
CA ASP A 269 16.38 -32.16 6.35
C ASP A 269 16.95 -32.36 4.94
N GLU A 270 16.32 -33.23 4.16
CA GLU A 270 16.69 -33.59 2.79
C GLU A 270 16.41 -32.47 1.79
N ALA A 271 15.56 -31.49 2.15
CA ALA A 271 15.29 -30.33 1.31
C ALA A 271 16.49 -29.37 1.24
N PHE A 272 17.43 -29.46 2.20
CA PHE A 272 18.58 -28.57 2.26
C PHE A 272 19.83 -29.22 1.70
N LEU A 273 20.58 -28.49 0.89
CA LEU A 273 21.93 -28.88 0.51
C LEU A 273 22.84 -28.79 1.73
N ARG A 274 23.60 -29.87 2.01
CA ARG A 274 24.49 -29.99 3.19
C ARG A 274 25.95 -30.16 2.82
N ASN A 275 26.24 -30.41 1.56
CA ASN A 275 27.60 -30.55 1.04
C ASN A 275 27.66 -30.14 -0.43
N LEU A 276 28.81 -29.64 -0.84
CA LEU A 276 29.17 -29.43 -2.24
C LEU A 276 30.15 -30.47 -2.73
N GLU A 277 30.77 -31.21 -1.80
CA GLU A 277 31.75 -32.27 -2.06
C GLU A 277 31.36 -33.51 -1.28
N PRO A 278 31.49 -34.73 -1.84
CA PRO A 278 31.20 -35.95 -1.13
C PRO A 278 31.98 -36.07 0.19
N GLY A 279 31.30 -36.47 1.26
CA GLY A 279 31.91 -36.76 2.58
C GLY A 279 32.17 -35.52 3.47
N LYS A 280 31.94 -34.29 3.00
CA LYS A 280 32.17 -33.06 3.78
C LYS A 280 30.86 -32.36 4.13
N LEU A 281 30.11 -32.96 5.06
CA LEU A 281 28.83 -32.40 5.52
C LEU A 281 29.03 -31.17 6.41
N VAL A 282 28.28 -30.11 6.13
CA VAL A 282 28.16 -28.97 7.04
C VAL A 282 27.09 -29.31 8.10
N PRO A 283 27.36 -29.05 9.39
CA PRO A 283 26.38 -29.23 10.45
C PRO A 283 25.09 -28.45 10.17
N MET A 284 23.97 -29.05 10.59
CA MET A 284 22.64 -28.45 10.40
C MET A 284 21.75 -28.80 11.58
N THR A 285 21.00 -27.84 12.08
CA THR A 285 19.95 -28.07 13.06
C THR A 285 18.86 -28.95 12.44
N LYS A 286 18.61 -30.11 13.05
CA LYS A 286 17.67 -31.12 12.54
C LYS A 286 16.21 -30.62 12.61
N SER A 287 15.36 -31.11 11.71
CA SER A 287 13.98 -30.63 11.53
C SER A 287 13.18 -30.62 12.83
N GLU A 288 13.28 -31.64 13.68
CA GLU A 288 12.56 -31.70 14.95
C GLU A 288 13.04 -30.65 15.94
N VAL A 289 14.36 -30.48 16.09
CA VAL A 289 14.95 -29.44 16.93
C VAL A 289 14.70 -28.05 16.38
N ARG A 290 14.80 -27.89 15.06
CA ARG A 290 14.56 -26.63 14.35
C ARG A 290 13.12 -26.16 14.55
N SER A 291 12.12 -27.04 14.43
CA SER A 291 10.73 -26.73 14.70
C SER A 291 10.50 -26.24 16.13
N VAL A 292 11.13 -26.88 17.12
CA VAL A 292 11.05 -26.43 18.52
C VAL A 292 11.70 -25.05 18.68
N CYS A 293 12.89 -24.82 18.09
CA CYS A 293 13.57 -23.52 18.14
C CYS A 293 12.70 -22.40 17.54
N LEU A 294 12.10 -22.63 16.37
CA LEU A 294 11.23 -21.66 15.70
C LEU A 294 9.97 -21.37 16.52
N SER A 295 9.36 -22.39 17.13
CA SER A 295 8.24 -22.20 18.06
C SER A 295 8.64 -21.35 19.27
N LYS A 296 9.85 -21.57 19.83
CA LYS A 296 10.36 -20.78 20.97
C LYS A 296 10.73 -19.36 20.59
N LEU A 297 11.10 -19.10 19.34
CA LEU A 297 11.35 -17.75 18.84
C LEU A 297 10.10 -16.90 18.80
N GLN A 298 8.90 -17.46 18.58
CA GLN A 298 7.64 -16.70 18.50
C GLN A 298 7.71 -15.56 17.48
N LEU A 299 8.17 -15.85 16.28
CA LEU A 299 8.40 -14.87 15.23
C LEU A 299 7.12 -14.16 14.81
N THR A 300 7.24 -12.87 14.49
CA THR A 300 6.19 -12.07 13.87
C THR A 300 6.50 -11.84 12.39
N PRO A 301 5.48 -11.59 11.54
CA PRO A 301 5.70 -11.41 10.10
C PRO A 301 6.72 -10.32 9.74
N ASN A 302 6.82 -9.26 10.53
CA ASN A 302 7.73 -8.12 10.34
C ASN A 302 9.02 -8.18 11.18
N ALA A 303 9.38 -9.35 11.73
CA ALA A 303 10.53 -9.50 12.60
C ALA A 303 11.86 -9.20 11.90
N VAL A 304 12.77 -8.54 12.61
CA VAL A 304 14.18 -8.42 12.25
C VAL A 304 14.95 -9.50 12.99
N CYS A 305 15.46 -10.48 12.25
CA CYS A 305 16.02 -11.69 12.81
C CYS A 305 17.51 -11.80 12.56
N TRP A 306 18.25 -12.27 13.55
CA TRP A 306 19.64 -12.69 13.38
C TRP A 306 19.76 -14.20 13.58
N ASP A 307 20.41 -14.90 12.64
CA ASP A 307 20.81 -16.29 12.74
C ASP A 307 22.34 -16.34 12.85
N VAL A 308 22.85 -16.53 14.06
CA VAL A 308 24.30 -16.54 14.34
C VAL A 308 24.82 -17.95 14.27
N GLY A 309 25.74 -18.18 13.32
CA GLY A 309 26.23 -19.49 12.96
C GLY A 309 25.25 -20.23 12.05
N ALA A 310 24.82 -19.56 10.98
CA ALA A 310 23.74 -20.01 10.11
C ALA A 310 24.00 -21.37 9.42
N GLY A 311 25.25 -21.75 9.23
CA GLY A 311 25.62 -23.03 8.64
C GLY A 311 25.06 -23.23 7.24
N THR A 312 24.17 -24.21 7.07
CA THR A 312 23.46 -24.44 5.79
C THR A 312 22.33 -23.45 5.52
N GLY A 313 21.97 -22.61 6.49
CA GLY A 313 20.85 -21.71 6.42
C GLY A 313 19.48 -22.31 6.72
N SER A 314 19.43 -23.53 7.25
CA SER A 314 18.16 -24.21 7.47
C SER A 314 17.25 -23.47 8.45
N VAL A 315 17.80 -22.85 9.50
CA VAL A 315 17.03 -21.99 10.42
C VAL A 315 16.74 -20.66 9.78
N SER A 316 17.73 -19.98 9.17
CA SER A 316 17.55 -18.71 8.47
C SER A 316 16.44 -18.75 7.43
N ILE A 317 16.37 -19.80 6.62
CA ILE A 317 15.36 -19.96 5.56
C ILE A 317 13.97 -20.15 6.16
N GLU A 318 13.82 -20.98 7.19
CA GLU A 318 12.52 -21.14 7.86
C GLU A 318 12.11 -19.87 8.61
N MET A 319 13.06 -19.13 9.21
CA MET A 319 12.79 -17.78 9.76
C MET A 319 12.32 -16.82 8.65
N ALA A 320 12.98 -16.81 7.49
CA ALA A 320 12.60 -15.97 6.36
C ALA A 320 11.19 -16.26 5.84
N ARG A 321 10.79 -17.53 5.82
CA ARG A 321 9.43 -17.95 5.44
C ARG A 321 8.39 -17.53 6.47
N LEU A 322 8.71 -17.55 7.76
CA LEU A 322 7.81 -17.15 8.85
C LEU A 322 7.72 -15.62 9.01
N CYS A 323 8.78 -14.90 8.65
CA CYS A 323 8.87 -13.44 8.72
C CYS A 323 8.79 -12.84 7.33
N ALA A 324 7.71 -13.09 6.60
CA ALA A 324 7.59 -12.72 5.19
C ALA A 324 7.75 -11.22 4.91
N ASP A 325 7.38 -10.37 5.87
CA ASP A 325 7.48 -8.91 5.80
C ASP A 325 8.68 -8.36 6.60
N GLY A 326 9.48 -9.26 7.16
CA GLY A 326 10.66 -8.97 7.96
C GLY A 326 11.96 -9.18 7.19
N THR A 327 13.08 -9.15 7.92
CA THR A 327 14.41 -9.40 7.36
C THR A 327 15.19 -10.36 8.24
N VAL A 328 15.84 -11.34 7.61
CA VAL A 328 16.72 -12.30 8.29
C VAL A 328 18.17 -12.05 7.90
N TYR A 329 19.03 -11.83 8.88
CA TYR A 329 20.48 -11.73 8.72
C TYR A 329 21.09 -13.06 9.11
N ALA A 330 21.65 -13.78 8.15
CA ALA A 330 22.31 -15.07 8.32
C ALA A 330 23.82 -14.86 8.43
N ILE A 331 24.34 -14.93 9.65
CA ILE A 331 25.76 -14.65 9.97
C ILE A 331 26.54 -15.96 9.96
N GLU A 332 27.54 -16.07 9.11
CA GLU A 332 28.37 -17.27 8.99
C GLU A 332 29.84 -16.90 8.64
N LYS A 333 30.79 -17.57 9.29
CA LYS A 333 32.24 -17.35 9.07
C LYS A 333 32.91 -18.37 8.17
N ASN A 334 32.29 -19.54 8.01
CA ASN A 334 32.87 -20.66 7.27
C ASN A 334 32.56 -20.52 5.78
N GLU A 335 33.57 -20.36 4.93
CA GLU A 335 33.42 -20.17 3.48
C GLU A 335 32.66 -21.32 2.79
N ARG A 336 32.80 -22.56 3.24
CA ARG A 336 32.04 -23.70 2.68
C ARG A 336 30.56 -23.63 3.04
N ALA A 337 30.27 -23.19 4.26
CA ALA A 337 28.90 -23.00 4.71
C ALA A 337 28.24 -21.80 3.96
N LEU A 338 29.00 -20.72 3.73
CA LEU A 338 28.52 -19.58 2.94
C LEU A 338 28.11 -19.99 1.52
N ALA A 339 28.90 -20.82 0.84
CA ALA A 339 28.57 -21.31 -0.50
C ALA A 339 27.30 -22.18 -0.54
N LEU A 340 27.04 -22.95 0.53
CA LEU A 340 25.80 -23.73 0.70
C LEU A 340 24.61 -22.84 1.03
N LEU A 341 24.83 -21.85 1.88
CA LEU A 341 23.84 -20.89 2.32
C LEU A 341 23.27 -20.09 1.13
N GLU A 342 24.12 -19.63 0.21
CA GLU A 342 23.69 -18.97 -1.04
C GLU A 342 22.82 -19.91 -1.89
N LYS A 343 23.26 -21.15 -2.14
CA LYS A 343 22.50 -22.11 -2.93
C LYS A 343 21.15 -22.47 -2.30
N ASN A 344 21.12 -22.66 -0.99
CA ASN A 344 19.87 -22.91 -0.29
C ASN A 344 18.96 -21.69 -0.32
N LYS A 345 19.48 -20.46 -0.13
CA LYS A 345 18.72 -19.21 -0.28
C LYS A 345 18.04 -19.11 -1.65
N GLU A 346 18.79 -19.38 -2.72
CA GLU A 346 18.25 -19.39 -4.09
C GLU A 346 17.16 -20.46 -4.27
N ALA A 347 17.43 -21.70 -3.83
CA ALA A 347 16.52 -22.83 -3.97
C ALA A 347 15.15 -22.58 -3.28
N PHE A 348 15.15 -21.87 -2.16
CA PHE A 348 13.94 -21.52 -1.41
C PHE A 348 13.39 -20.12 -1.72
N SER A 349 14.00 -19.37 -2.66
CA SER A 349 13.60 -18.00 -3.02
C SER A 349 13.48 -17.09 -1.79
N ALA A 350 14.39 -17.22 -0.80
CA ALA A 350 14.38 -16.47 0.44
C ALA A 350 14.90 -15.03 0.21
N SER A 351 14.12 -14.20 -0.47
CA SER A 351 14.51 -12.84 -0.91
C SER A 351 14.74 -11.88 0.26
N ASN A 352 14.04 -12.08 1.38
CA ASN A 352 14.17 -11.29 2.60
C ASN A 352 15.31 -11.76 3.53
N MET A 353 16.17 -12.70 3.07
CA MET A 353 17.35 -13.14 3.79
C MET A 353 18.63 -12.48 3.23
N GLN A 354 19.46 -11.94 4.11
CA GLN A 354 20.77 -11.36 3.80
C GLN A 354 21.87 -12.20 4.43
N ILE A 355 22.86 -12.57 3.65
CA ILE A 355 24.01 -13.37 4.11
C ILE A 355 25.12 -12.41 4.53
N ILE A 356 25.62 -12.58 5.75
CA ILE A 356 26.64 -11.74 6.38
C ILE A 356 27.88 -12.58 6.65
N PRO A 357 28.92 -12.50 5.80
CA PRO A 357 30.16 -13.21 6.01
C PRO A 357 30.94 -12.64 7.20
N GLY A 358 31.41 -13.51 8.08
CA GLY A 358 32.30 -13.13 9.17
C GLY A 358 31.93 -13.73 10.53
N PRO A 359 32.82 -13.58 11.51
CA PRO A 359 32.58 -14.05 12.87
C PRO A 359 31.65 -13.08 13.64
N ALA A 360 30.81 -13.65 14.51
CA ALA A 360 30.08 -12.89 15.52
C ALA A 360 30.92 -12.76 16.81
N PRO A 361 30.87 -11.61 17.52
CA PRO A 361 29.96 -10.49 17.34
C PRO A 361 30.37 -9.44 16.30
N GLU A 362 31.58 -9.46 15.75
CA GLU A 362 32.14 -8.39 14.90
C GLU A 362 31.29 -8.11 13.67
N ALA A 363 30.90 -9.17 12.93
CA ALA A 363 30.07 -9.07 11.74
C ALA A 363 28.65 -8.52 12.03
N CYS A 364 28.20 -8.59 13.29
CA CYS A 364 26.88 -8.15 13.70
C CYS A 364 26.80 -6.66 14.06
N ARG A 365 27.95 -5.98 14.29
CA ARG A 365 27.98 -4.61 14.84
C ARG A 365 27.26 -3.59 13.96
N ALA A 366 27.36 -3.70 12.63
CA ALA A 366 26.74 -2.78 11.67
C ALA A 366 25.27 -3.15 11.33
N LEU A 367 24.77 -4.29 11.79
CA LEU A 367 23.42 -4.74 11.47
C LEU A 367 22.35 -3.95 12.26
N PRO A 368 21.14 -3.82 11.71
CA PRO A 368 20.00 -3.28 12.43
C PRO A 368 19.71 -4.06 13.72
N ALA A 369 19.14 -3.39 14.72
CA ALA A 369 18.76 -3.99 16.00
C ALA A 369 17.78 -5.16 15.76
N PRO A 370 18.07 -6.40 16.22
CA PRO A 370 17.20 -7.52 16.02
C PRO A 370 16.03 -7.52 17.02
N THR A 371 14.87 -7.97 16.57
CA THR A 371 13.75 -8.32 17.46
C THR A 371 13.88 -9.74 17.97
N HIS A 372 14.48 -10.62 17.15
CA HIS A 372 14.68 -12.03 17.45
C HIS A 372 16.08 -12.49 17.03
N ALA A 373 16.68 -13.36 17.82
CA ALA A 373 17.98 -13.94 17.50
C ALA A 373 18.01 -15.45 17.75
N PHE A 374 18.55 -16.20 16.79
CA PHE A 374 18.90 -17.61 16.95
C PHE A 374 20.41 -17.77 17.03
N LEU A 375 20.89 -18.53 18.01
CA LEU A 375 22.31 -18.83 18.21
C LEU A 375 22.53 -20.31 18.00
N GLY A 376 22.93 -20.72 16.77
CA GLY A 376 23.22 -22.10 16.41
C GLY A 376 24.68 -22.51 16.61
N GLY A 377 25.61 -21.55 16.57
CA GLY A 377 27.03 -21.78 16.75
C GLY A 377 27.75 -20.50 17.17
N THR A 378 28.19 -20.43 18.43
CA THR A 378 28.80 -19.22 19.01
C THR A 378 30.32 -19.26 19.05
N SER A 379 30.93 -20.44 18.78
CA SER A 379 32.40 -20.64 18.81
C SER A 379 33.09 -20.12 20.09
N GLY A 380 32.38 -20.14 21.22
CA GLY A 380 32.90 -19.68 22.51
C GLY A 380 32.60 -18.22 22.86
N SER A 381 32.08 -17.41 21.91
CA SER A 381 31.83 -15.97 22.12
C SER A 381 30.39 -15.67 22.59
N VAL A 382 29.72 -16.60 23.24
CA VAL A 382 28.29 -16.45 23.60
C VAL A 382 28.01 -15.21 24.45
N ARG A 383 28.88 -14.91 25.44
CA ARG A 383 28.68 -13.71 26.30
C ARG A 383 28.78 -12.42 25.54
N ASP A 384 29.76 -12.29 24.64
CA ASP A 384 29.95 -11.07 23.84
C ASP A 384 28.81 -10.88 22.83
N ILE A 385 28.27 -11.97 22.27
CA ILE A 385 27.10 -11.95 21.37
C ILE A 385 25.85 -11.53 22.14
N LEU A 386 25.61 -12.09 23.33
CA LEU A 386 24.48 -11.72 24.18
C LEU A 386 24.57 -10.24 24.61
N ALA A 387 25.74 -9.76 24.99
CA ALA A 387 25.96 -8.35 25.35
C ALA A 387 25.64 -7.42 24.17
N LEU A 388 26.10 -7.74 22.96
CA LEU A 388 25.80 -6.96 21.76
C LEU A 388 24.29 -6.98 21.42
N LEU A 389 23.63 -8.12 21.56
CA LEU A 389 22.19 -8.25 21.31
C LEU A 389 21.38 -7.34 22.25
N LEU A 390 21.71 -7.37 23.55
CA LEU A 390 21.06 -6.53 24.57
C LEU A 390 21.39 -5.04 24.41
N GLU A 391 22.61 -4.69 23.98
CA GLU A 391 22.98 -3.31 23.64
C GLU A 391 22.11 -2.76 22.51
N LYS A 392 21.88 -3.56 21.47
CA LYS A 392 21.08 -3.16 20.31
C LYS A 392 19.57 -3.15 20.59
N ASN A 393 19.08 -4.15 21.29
CA ASN A 393 17.68 -4.26 21.70
C ASN A 393 17.58 -4.98 23.06
N PRO A 394 17.30 -4.26 24.15
CA PRO A 394 17.15 -4.88 25.48
C PRO A 394 16.04 -5.93 25.57
N HIS A 395 15.05 -5.88 24.68
CA HIS A 395 13.89 -6.77 24.67
C HIS A 395 13.97 -7.85 23.60
N VAL A 396 15.15 -8.07 23.01
CA VAL A 396 15.36 -9.09 21.99
C VAL A 396 15.04 -10.49 22.54
N ARG A 397 14.24 -11.25 21.78
CA ARG A 397 13.96 -12.65 22.10
C ARG A 397 15.04 -13.54 21.49
N ILE A 398 15.73 -14.31 22.34
CA ILE A 398 16.90 -15.10 21.96
C ILE A 398 16.59 -16.58 22.18
N VAL A 399 16.87 -17.40 21.16
CA VAL A 399 16.88 -18.85 21.27
C VAL A 399 18.26 -19.36 20.90
N ALA A 400 18.88 -20.14 21.80
CA ALA A 400 20.19 -20.67 21.60
C ALA A 400 20.21 -22.20 21.75
N THR A 401 20.99 -22.90 20.92
CA THR A 401 21.17 -24.36 21.01
C THR A 401 22.54 -24.72 21.54
N ALA A 402 22.60 -25.74 22.37
CA ALA A 402 23.84 -26.30 22.89
C ALA A 402 23.82 -27.84 22.87
N VAL A 403 24.93 -28.45 22.44
CA VAL A 403 25.12 -29.90 22.35
C VAL A 403 26.33 -30.37 23.14
N THR A 404 27.20 -29.46 23.61
CA THR A 404 28.38 -29.77 24.45
C THR A 404 28.19 -29.24 25.86
N LEU A 405 28.85 -29.89 26.82
CA LEU A 405 28.79 -29.47 28.23
C LEU A 405 29.31 -28.04 28.43
N GLU A 406 30.33 -27.65 27.68
CA GLU A 406 30.89 -26.28 27.72
C GLU A 406 29.87 -25.23 27.25
N SER A 407 29.19 -25.51 26.14
CA SER A 407 28.13 -24.60 25.62
C SER A 407 26.94 -24.54 26.56
N VAL A 408 26.52 -25.68 27.14
CA VAL A 408 25.44 -25.72 28.14
C VAL A 408 25.84 -24.90 29.37
N SER A 409 27.06 -25.09 29.88
CA SER A 409 27.58 -24.38 31.06
C SER A 409 27.65 -22.85 30.79
N ALA A 410 28.16 -22.47 29.61
CA ALA A 410 28.25 -21.06 29.22
C ALA A 410 26.87 -20.37 29.15
N LEU A 411 25.88 -20.98 28.47
CA LEU A 411 24.52 -20.45 28.37
C LEU A 411 23.80 -20.48 29.73
N SER A 412 23.93 -21.56 30.50
CA SER A 412 23.32 -21.66 31.83
C SER A 412 23.80 -20.56 32.76
N SER A 413 25.10 -20.19 32.69
CA SER A 413 25.67 -19.11 33.51
C SER A 413 25.13 -17.70 33.14
N CYS A 414 24.56 -17.55 31.92
CA CYS A 414 23.95 -16.28 31.47
C CYS A 414 22.47 -16.19 31.81
N MET A 415 21.80 -17.28 32.19
CA MET A 415 20.35 -17.26 32.46
C MET A 415 19.95 -16.28 33.56
N ALA A 416 20.81 -16.03 34.53
CA ALA A 416 20.53 -15.10 35.64
C ALA A 416 20.41 -13.63 35.19
N ASP A 417 20.89 -13.31 33.99
CA ASP A 417 20.88 -11.96 33.41
C ASP A 417 19.57 -11.64 32.68
N PHE A 418 18.62 -12.58 32.62
CA PHE A 418 17.36 -12.44 31.89
C PHE A 418 16.14 -12.69 32.79
N GLU A 419 15.04 -11.96 32.55
CA GLU A 419 13.77 -12.14 33.26
C GLU A 419 13.06 -13.42 32.85
N ILE A 420 13.09 -13.73 31.56
CA ILE A 420 12.59 -15.00 31.01
C ILE A 420 13.82 -15.83 30.63
N ALA A 421 14.04 -16.91 31.35
CA ALA A 421 15.13 -17.83 31.12
C ALA A 421 14.62 -19.26 31.23
N GLU A 422 14.48 -19.93 30.10
CA GLU A 422 14.02 -21.32 30.00
C GLU A 422 15.12 -22.18 29.35
N CYS A 423 15.28 -23.41 29.83
CA CYS A 423 16.11 -24.42 29.20
C CYS A 423 15.32 -25.71 29.05
N VAL A 424 15.16 -26.20 27.83
CA VAL A 424 14.57 -27.52 27.55
C VAL A 424 15.57 -28.44 26.87
N SER A 425 15.50 -29.73 27.16
CA SER A 425 16.30 -30.75 26.48
C SER A 425 15.40 -31.52 25.51
N VAL A 426 15.79 -31.54 24.23
CA VAL A 426 15.10 -32.30 23.18
C VAL A 426 15.92 -33.50 22.80
N GLN A 427 15.35 -34.70 22.93
CA GLN A 427 15.96 -35.96 22.53
C GLN A 427 15.13 -36.58 21.40
N VAL A 428 15.78 -36.86 20.29
CA VAL A 428 15.16 -37.41 19.09
C VAL A 428 15.67 -38.80 18.81
N SER A 429 14.76 -39.71 18.50
CA SER A 429 15.10 -41.03 17.96
C SER A 429 14.38 -41.25 16.65
N LYS A 430 15.10 -41.69 15.61
CA LYS A 430 14.54 -41.96 14.29
C LYS A 430 14.58 -43.44 13.98
N ALA A 431 13.51 -43.98 13.39
CA ALA A 431 13.49 -45.36 12.90
C ALA A 431 14.33 -45.46 11.64
N SER A 432 15.24 -46.42 11.59
CA SER A 432 15.99 -46.79 10.39
C SER A 432 15.78 -48.24 10.02
N PRO A 433 15.67 -48.58 8.72
CA PRO A 433 15.49 -49.97 8.26
C PRO A 433 16.64 -50.89 8.67
N LEU A 434 16.31 -52.04 9.23
CA LEU A 434 17.27 -53.13 9.53
C LEU A 434 16.65 -54.45 9.07
N GLY A 435 16.90 -54.82 7.82
CA GLY A 435 16.23 -55.96 7.20
C GLY A 435 14.71 -55.75 7.13
N ARG A 436 13.93 -56.67 7.78
CA ARG A 436 12.47 -56.56 7.87
C ARG A 436 11.96 -55.75 9.08
N TYR A 437 12.86 -55.23 9.89
CA TYR A 437 12.56 -54.46 11.10
C TYR A 437 12.94 -52.97 10.94
N HIS A 438 12.56 -52.16 11.91
CA HIS A 438 12.99 -50.77 12.05
C HIS A 438 13.66 -50.61 13.42
N LEU A 439 14.92 -50.20 13.40
CA LEU A 439 15.66 -49.89 14.62
C LEU A 439 15.53 -48.41 14.97
N MET A 440 15.19 -48.12 16.23
CA MET A 440 15.19 -46.74 16.73
C MET A 440 16.63 -46.31 17.05
N GLN A 441 17.13 -45.34 16.31
CA GLN A 441 18.44 -44.72 16.51
C GLN A 441 18.31 -43.41 17.23
N ALA A 442 18.89 -43.31 18.44
CA ALA A 442 18.91 -42.06 19.20
C ALA A 442 19.94 -41.09 18.64
N GLN A 443 19.58 -39.83 18.62
CA GLN A 443 20.49 -38.72 18.35
C GLN A 443 20.97 -38.10 19.67
N ASN A 444 22.03 -37.29 19.62
CA ASN A 444 22.47 -36.55 20.78
C ASN A 444 21.39 -35.60 21.28
N PRO A 445 21.16 -35.48 22.60
CA PRO A 445 20.28 -34.47 23.16
C PRO A 445 20.76 -33.08 22.78
N VAL A 446 19.80 -32.21 22.47
CA VAL A 446 20.03 -30.77 22.21
C VAL A 446 19.36 -29.97 23.30
N TYR A 447 20.11 -29.12 23.98
CA TYR A 447 19.56 -28.15 24.92
C TYR A 447 19.19 -26.87 24.18
N ILE A 448 17.97 -26.40 24.40
CA ILE A 448 17.43 -25.19 23.80
C ILE A 448 17.16 -24.19 24.92
N PHE A 449 17.86 -23.09 24.88
CA PHE A 449 17.70 -21.97 25.81
C PHE A 449 16.83 -20.89 25.16
N THR A 450 15.86 -20.38 25.92
CA THR A 450 15.05 -19.20 25.55
C THR A 450 15.33 -18.11 26.55
N LEU A 451 15.80 -16.95 26.08
CA LEU A 451 16.23 -15.83 26.91
C LEU A 451 15.55 -14.55 26.42
N GLN A 452 14.97 -13.76 27.33
CA GLN A 452 14.35 -12.48 27.00
C GLN A 452 14.23 -11.63 28.25
N ASN A 453 14.34 -10.30 28.11
CA ASN A 453 13.95 -9.35 29.15
C ASN A 453 12.54 -8.82 28.84
N GLY A 454 11.72 -8.62 29.87
CA GLY A 454 10.34 -8.15 29.72
C GLY A 454 10.28 -6.83 28.97
N GLY A 455 9.34 -6.74 28.02
CA GLY A 455 8.91 -5.48 27.44
C GLY A 455 7.81 -4.89 28.31
N ALA A 456 7.63 -3.58 28.26
CA ALA A 456 6.66 -2.85 29.06
C ALA A 456 5.17 -3.16 28.74
N ASP A 457 4.88 -4.14 27.86
CA ASP A 457 3.53 -4.63 27.55
C ASP A 457 3.61 -6.12 27.18
N ALA A 458 3.38 -7.00 28.15
CA ALA A 458 3.08 -8.40 27.96
C ALA A 458 1.63 -8.68 28.35
#